data_f7c4c26fa3a7d241f5a531a27cfab5c9
#
_entry.id   f7c4c26fa3a7d241f5a531a27cfab5c9
#
_cell.length_a   1.000
_cell.length_b   1.000
_cell.length_c   1.000
_cell.angle_alpha   90.00
_cell.angle_beta   90.00
_cell.angle_gamma   90.00
#
_symmetry.space_group_name_H-M   'P 1'
#
loop_
_entity.id
_entity.type
_entity.pdbx_description
1 polymer ?
#
loop_
_entity_poly.entity_id
_entity_poly.type
_entity_poly.pdbx_seq_one_letter_code
_entity_poly.pdbx_strand_id
1 'polypeptide(L)'
;LLNLATFENFIQTDAAINAGNSGGALINVNGELVGINTAVLVQDPGTEGIGFAIPVDMVRGVVDEIKLHGRVIRGYMGFQSEELSSAERTALGIERNVGIRLSHVYADSPAAQGGLKAGDVIIEIDGDAIYTQRQARLKVAATDPGDEIHLIGIRNGTQFETSVIAAERSSSPD
;
A
#
# COMPACT_ATOMS: atom_id res chain seq x y z
N LEU A 1 5.73 -12.25 2.43
CA LEU A 1 4.57 -11.38 2.66
C LEU A 1 3.55 -12.18 3.45
N LEU A 2 3.17 -11.71 4.63
CA LEU A 2 2.32 -12.46 5.58
C LEU A 2 0.83 -12.41 5.20
N ASN A 3 0.45 -11.55 4.25
CA ASN A 3 -0.94 -11.31 3.85
C ASN A 3 -1.91 -11.10 5.04
N LEU A 4 -1.42 -10.54 6.14
CA LEU A 4 -2.20 -10.32 7.35
C LEU A 4 -3.17 -9.15 7.23
N ALA A 5 -2.86 -8.18 6.36
CA ALA A 5 -3.72 -7.02 6.08
C ALA A 5 -3.45 -6.43 4.69
N THR A 6 -4.43 -5.73 4.15
CA THR A 6 -4.34 -5.07 2.83
C THR A 6 -3.26 -3.97 2.80
N PHE A 7 -2.96 -3.35 3.95
CA PHE A 7 -2.01 -2.25 4.10
C PHE A 7 -0.93 -2.63 5.13
N GLU A 8 0.01 -3.50 4.71
CA GLU A 8 1.08 -3.99 5.57
C GLU A 8 2.33 -3.10 5.45
N ASN A 9 2.84 -2.58 6.55
CA ASN A 9 4.16 -1.98 6.69
C ASN A 9 4.67 -2.20 8.10
N PHE A 10 4.68 -3.46 8.54
CA PHE A 10 4.99 -3.81 9.91
C PHE A 10 6.46 -3.65 10.25
N ILE A 11 6.71 -3.23 11.49
CA ILE A 11 7.98 -3.41 12.17
C ILE A 11 8.05 -4.88 12.59
N GLN A 12 9.08 -5.58 12.14
CA GLN A 12 9.42 -6.91 12.64
C GLN A 12 10.30 -6.75 13.89
N THR A 13 10.01 -7.52 14.94
CA THR A 13 10.75 -7.45 16.20
C THR A 13 10.91 -8.84 16.82
N ASP A 14 11.99 -9.02 17.55
CA ASP A 14 12.27 -10.18 18.42
C ASP A 14 11.81 -9.92 19.88
N ALA A 15 11.26 -8.75 20.16
CA ALA A 15 10.60 -8.50 21.45
C ALA A 15 9.47 -9.52 21.67
N ALA A 16 9.30 -9.98 22.91
CA ALA A 16 8.34 -11.01 23.25
C ALA A 16 6.90 -10.53 23.07
N ILE A 17 6.33 -10.76 21.88
CA ILE A 17 4.92 -10.49 21.56
C ILE A 17 4.14 -11.80 21.67
N ASN A 18 3.13 -11.80 22.53
CA ASN A 18 2.29 -12.95 22.82
C ASN A 18 0.80 -12.57 22.86
N ALA A 19 -0.07 -13.56 22.95
CA ALA A 19 -1.50 -13.33 23.15
C ALA A 19 -1.73 -12.45 24.38
N GLY A 20 -2.46 -11.33 24.20
CA GLY A 20 -2.68 -10.30 25.21
C GLY A 20 -1.86 -9.02 25.02
N ASN A 21 -0.76 -9.04 24.26
CA ASN A 21 0.03 -7.85 23.95
C ASN A 21 -0.53 -7.04 22.78
N SER A 22 -1.46 -7.57 22.00
CA SER A 22 -2.05 -6.87 20.83
C SER A 22 -2.73 -5.57 21.27
N GLY A 23 -2.44 -4.48 20.57
CA GLY A 23 -2.85 -3.13 20.93
C GLY A 23 -1.95 -2.45 21.95
N GLY A 24 -1.00 -3.16 22.56
CA GLY A 24 0.03 -2.60 23.45
C GLY A 24 1.12 -1.86 22.68
N ALA A 25 1.86 -1.02 23.40
CA ALA A 25 2.94 -0.22 22.84
C ALA A 25 4.19 -1.06 22.57
N LEU A 26 4.81 -0.87 21.39
CA LEU A 26 6.21 -1.18 21.14
C LEU A 26 7.02 0.11 21.39
N ILE A 27 7.94 0.05 22.34
CA ILE A 27 8.77 1.23 22.73
C ILE A 27 10.24 0.95 22.45
N ASN A 28 11.00 2.00 22.19
CA ASN A 28 12.45 1.93 22.11
C ASN A 28 13.13 2.12 23.49
N VAL A 29 14.45 2.05 23.53
CA VAL A 29 15.24 2.20 24.76
C VAL A 29 15.13 3.58 25.42
N ASN A 30 14.66 4.59 24.70
CA ASN A 30 14.39 5.93 25.20
C ASN A 30 12.98 6.09 25.79
N GLY A 31 12.15 5.04 25.75
CA GLY A 31 10.74 5.09 26.16
C GLY A 31 9.80 5.72 25.13
N GLU A 32 10.24 5.90 23.88
CA GLU A 32 9.43 6.46 22.82
C GLU A 32 8.58 5.37 22.14
N LEU A 33 7.32 5.68 21.83
CA LEU A 33 6.44 4.80 21.10
C LEU A 33 6.91 4.69 19.64
N VAL A 34 7.27 3.48 19.21
CA VAL A 34 7.68 3.19 17.82
C VAL A 34 6.62 2.42 17.03
N GLY A 35 5.72 1.73 17.71
CA GLY A 35 4.65 0.99 17.06
C GLY A 35 3.61 0.44 18.02
N ILE A 36 2.56 -0.17 17.45
CA ILE A 36 1.49 -0.88 18.18
C ILE A 36 1.56 -2.36 17.82
N ASN A 37 1.69 -3.20 18.84
CA ASN A 37 1.78 -4.65 18.68
C ASN A 37 0.51 -5.20 18.02
N THR A 38 0.66 -6.10 17.04
CA THR A 38 -0.50 -6.62 16.30
C THR A 38 -0.51 -8.13 16.10
N ALA A 39 0.58 -8.73 15.68
CA ALA A 39 0.62 -10.14 15.28
C ALA A 39 1.93 -10.81 15.63
N VAL A 40 1.89 -12.14 15.74
CA VAL A 40 3.06 -13.01 15.87
C VAL A 40 2.98 -14.08 14.78
N LEU A 41 4.06 -14.29 14.07
CA LEU A 41 4.23 -15.44 13.20
C LEU A 41 4.94 -16.55 13.97
N VAL A 42 4.23 -17.63 14.26
CA VAL A 42 4.77 -18.83 14.86
C VAL A 42 4.96 -19.87 13.76
N GLN A 43 6.17 -20.33 13.52
CA GLN A 43 6.45 -21.34 12.49
C GLN A 43 6.14 -22.76 12.98
N ASP A 44 6.42 -23.03 14.27
CA ASP A 44 6.14 -24.32 14.91
C ASP A 44 5.57 -24.11 16.33
N PRO A 45 4.65 -24.95 16.79
CA PRO A 45 4.16 -24.91 18.16
C PRO A 45 5.31 -25.07 19.17
N GLY A 46 5.51 -24.06 20.03
CA GLY A 46 6.56 -24.06 21.07
C GLY A 46 7.87 -23.36 20.67
N THR A 47 7.96 -22.76 19.48
CA THR A 47 9.04 -21.85 19.12
C THR A 47 8.69 -20.41 19.42
N GLU A 48 9.70 -19.58 19.76
CA GLU A 48 9.49 -18.14 19.84
C GLU A 48 9.13 -17.60 18.45
N GLY A 49 7.99 -16.91 18.36
CA GLY A 49 7.50 -16.33 17.12
C GLY A 49 8.18 -15.01 16.78
N ILE A 50 8.12 -14.63 15.53
CA ILE A 50 8.51 -13.28 15.09
C ILE A 50 7.34 -12.35 15.34
N GLY A 51 7.56 -11.30 16.14
CA GLY A 51 6.57 -10.29 16.44
C GLY A 51 6.46 -9.22 15.35
N PHE A 52 5.26 -8.68 15.21
CA PHE A 52 4.97 -7.58 14.27
C PHE A 52 4.21 -6.47 14.96
N ALA A 53 4.62 -5.22 14.68
CA ALA A 53 3.96 -4.01 15.17
C ALA A 53 3.66 -3.06 14.01
N ILE A 54 2.55 -2.32 14.11
CA ILE A 54 2.18 -1.26 13.17
C ILE A 54 3.03 -0.04 13.52
N PRO A 55 3.79 0.56 12.57
CA PRO A 55 4.59 1.76 12.82
C PRO A 55 3.76 2.92 13.36
N VAL A 56 4.31 3.69 14.29
CA VAL A 56 3.60 4.80 14.96
C VAL A 56 3.11 5.86 13.97
N ASP A 57 3.84 6.11 12.88
CA ASP A 57 3.41 7.09 11.87
C ASP A 57 2.12 6.65 11.15
N MET A 58 1.98 5.36 10.86
CA MET A 58 0.72 4.81 10.33
C MET A 58 -0.41 4.87 11.36
N VAL A 59 -0.11 4.59 12.62
CA VAL A 59 -1.09 4.69 13.72
C VAL A 59 -1.59 6.12 13.87
N ARG A 60 -0.68 7.09 13.82
CA ARG A 60 -1.01 8.52 13.95
C ARG A 60 -1.99 8.95 12.86
N GLY A 61 -1.72 8.66 11.60
CA GLY A 61 -2.62 8.97 10.49
C GLY A 61 -4.03 8.37 10.70
N VAL A 62 -4.11 7.09 11.08
CA VAL A 62 -5.39 6.43 11.38
C VAL A 62 -6.13 7.09 12.54
N VAL A 63 -5.41 7.43 13.62
CA VAL A 63 -6.01 8.08 14.81
C VAL A 63 -6.54 9.48 14.46
N ASP A 64 -5.79 10.24 13.69
CA ASP A 64 -6.19 11.59 13.27
C ASP A 64 -7.44 11.54 12.38
N GLU A 65 -7.52 10.60 11.43
CA GLU A 65 -8.71 10.35 10.64
C GLU A 65 -9.95 10.00 11.50
N ILE A 66 -9.78 9.08 12.46
CA ILE A 66 -10.87 8.70 13.38
C ILE A 66 -11.32 9.89 14.23
N LYS A 67 -10.39 10.73 14.71
CA LYS A 67 -10.72 11.91 15.50
C LYS A 67 -11.47 12.98 14.70
N LEU A 68 -11.10 13.19 13.43
CA LEU A 68 -11.70 14.19 12.56
C LEU A 68 -13.03 13.74 11.97
N HIS A 69 -13.11 12.48 11.54
CA HIS A 69 -14.20 11.97 10.70
C HIS A 69 -15.00 10.83 11.35
N GLY A 70 -14.59 10.34 12.53
CA GLY A 70 -15.21 9.18 13.19
C GLY A 70 -14.88 7.84 12.51
N ARG A 71 -14.12 7.84 11.42
CA ARG A 71 -13.74 6.67 10.62
C ARG A 71 -12.48 6.93 9.84
N VAL A 72 -11.85 5.87 9.34
CA VAL A 72 -10.71 5.99 8.43
C VAL A 72 -11.21 6.21 7.01
N ILE A 73 -10.77 7.30 6.38
CA ILE A 73 -11.02 7.62 4.99
C ILE A 73 -9.79 7.20 4.18
N ARG A 74 -10.00 6.57 3.04
CA ARG A 74 -8.91 6.14 2.17
C ARG A 74 -9.22 6.44 0.72
N GLY A 75 -8.21 6.92 0.01
CA GLY A 75 -8.28 7.09 -1.43
C GLY A 75 -8.48 5.76 -2.15
N TYR A 76 -9.14 5.84 -3.29
CA TYR A 76 -9.44 4.74 -4.16
C TYR A 76 -9.31 5.17 -5.62
N MET A 77 -8.68 4.32 -6.45
CA MET A 77 -8.58 4.55 -7.88
C MET A 77 -9.32 3.51 -8.71
N GLY A 78 -9.49 2.28 -8.20
CA GLY A 78 -10.26 1.24 -8.88
C GLY A 78 -9.48 0.48 -9.94
N PHE A 79 -8.33 -0.10 -9.55
CA PHE A 79 -7.58 -1.04 -10.38
C PHE A 79 -7.02 -2.20 -9.55
N GLN A 80 -6.68 -3.28 -10.22
CA GLN A 80 -5.80 -4.34 -9.71
C GLN A 80 -4.48 -4.28 -10.46
N SER A 81 -3.42 -4.69 -9.79
CA SER A 81 -2.08 -4.69 -10.38
C SER A 81 -1.33 -5.99 -10.09
N GLU A 82 -0.30 -6.24 -10.84
CA GLU A 82 0.61 -7.38 -10.69
C GLU A 82 2.07 -6.93 -10.87
N GLU A 83 2.99 -7.73 -10.35
CA GLU A 83 4.42 -7.50 -10.52
C GLU A 83 4.86 -7.82 -11.95
N LEU A 84 5.77 -7.01 -12.48
CA LEU A 84 6.43 -7.31 -13.74
C LEU A 84 7.56 -8.32 -13.53
N SER A 85 7.72 -9.24 -14.47
CA SER A 85 8.91 -10.08 -14.55
C SER A 85 10.14 -9.26 -15.00
N SER A 86 11.34 -9.77 -14.72
CA SER A 86 12.59 -9.13 -15.17
C SER A 86 12.68 -9.05 -16.71
N ALA A 87 12.13 -10.05 -17.43
CA ALA A 87 12.11 -10.07 -18.89
C ALA A 87 11.23 -8.95 -19.45
N GLU A 88 10.06 -8.71 -18.84
CA GLU A 88 9.13 -7.65 -19.26
C GLU A 88 9.73 -6.26 -19.02
N ARG A 89 10.37 -6.05 -17.86
CA ARG A 89 11.08 -4.78 -17.58
C ARG A 89 12.16 -4.51 -18.63
N THR A 90 12.95 -5.51 -18.96
CA THR A 90 13.99 -5.40 -20.00
C THR A 90 13.38 -5.06 -21.37
N ALA A 91 12.27 -5.71 -21.74
CA ALA A 91 11.58 -5.46 -23.01
C ALA A 91 11.00 -4.05 -23.09
N LEU A 92 10.60 -3.46 -21.95
CA LEU A 92 10.07 -2.11 -21.84
C LEU A 92 11.18 -1.05 -21.67
N GLY A 93 12.45 -1.44 -21.50
CA GLY A 93 13.57 -0.51 -21.31
C GLY A 93 13.51 0.24 -19.98
N ILE A 94 12.83 -0.27 -18.97
CA ILE A 94 12.70 0.34 -17.64
C ILE A 94 13.72 -0.23 -16.67
N GLU A 95 14.04 0.57 -15.63
CA GLU A 95 14.99 0.18 -14.60
C GLU A 95 14.59 -1.11 -13.86
N ARG A 96 15.60 -1.77 -13.31
CA ARG A 96 15.40 -2.97 -12.50
C ARG A 96 14.46 -2.68 -11.33
N ASN A 97 13.44 -3.51 -11.17
CA ASN A 97 12.44 -3.45 -10.11
C ASN A 97 11.43 -2.29 -10.18
N VAL A 98 11.50 -1.39 -11.14
CA VAL A 98 10.49 -0.33 -11.33
C VAL A 98 9.30 -0.89 -12.11
N GLY A 99 8.11 -0.40 -11.78
CA GLY A 99 6.87 -0.63 -12.50
C GLY A 99 6.02 -1.78 -11.97
N ILE A 100 4.72 -1.54 -12.01
CA ILE A 100 3.65 -2.51 -11.80
C ILE A 100 2.73 -2.50 -13.01
N ARG A 101 2.19 -3.67 -13.41
CA ARG A 101 1.20 -3.75 -14.49
C ARG A 101 -0.21 -3.68 -13.91
N LEU A 102 -1.09 -2.91 -14.53
CA LEU A 102 -2.51 -2.96 -14.25
C LEU A 102 -3.11 -4.22 -14.89
N SER A 103 -3.48 -5.20 -14.07
CA SER A 103 -4.12 -6.44 -14.54
C SER A 103 -5.61 -6.24 -14.80
N HIS A 104 -6.25 -5.30 -14.07
CA HIS A 104 -7.64 -4.94 -14.24
C HIS A 104 -7.87 -3.46 -13.90
N VAL A 105 -8.79 -2.81 -14.62
CA VAL A 105 -9.32 -1.48 -14.30
C VAL A 105 -10.83 -1.61 -14.24
N TYR A 106 -11.41 -1.29 -13.08
CA TYR A 106 -12.86 -1.39 -12.86
C TYR A 106 -13.61 -0.34 -13.69
N ALA A 107 -14.72 -0.75 -14.30
CA ALA A 107 -15.59 0.18 -15.01
C ALA A 107 -16.08 1.29 -14.04
N ASP A 108 -16.27 2.50 -14.58
CA ASP A 108 -16.75 3.68 -13.84
C ASP A 108 -15.85 4.12 -12.66
N SER A 109 -14.68 3.49 -12.50
CA SER A 109 -13.70 3.87 -11.49
C SER A 109 -12.95 5.16 -11.85
N PRO A 110 -12.35 5.86 -10.86
CA PRO A 110 -11.44 6.97 -11.12
C PRO A 110 -10.33 6.64 -12.11
N ALA A 111 -9.75 5.45 -12.02
CA ALA A 111 -8.71 4.99 -12.96
C ALA A 111 -9.24 4.90 -14.40
N ALA A 112 -10.46 4.37 -14.60
CA ALA A 112 -11.08 4.32 -15.92
C ALA A 112 -11.40 5.72 -16.45
N GLN A 113 -11.89 6.63 -15.60
CA GLN A 113 -12.17 8.02 -15.94
C GLN A 113 -10.88 8.78 -16.31
N GLY A 114 -9.76 8.51 -15.61
CA GLY A 114 -8.43 9.02 -15.93
C GLY A 114 -7.78 8.38 -17.16
N GLY A 115 -8.50 7.47 -17.86
CA GLY A 115 -8.04 6.85 -19.10
C GLY A 115 -7.05 5.71 -18.92
N LEU A 116 -6.86 5.19 -17.69
CA LEU A 116 -6.06 4.00 -17.44
C LEU A 116 -6.74 2.75 -17.99
N LYS A 117 -5.95 1.78 -18.40
CA LYS A 117 -6.42 0.54 -19.01
C LYS A 117 -5.67 -0.67 -18.47
N ALA A 118 -6.30 -1.83 -18.50
CA ALA A 118 -5.59 -3.08 -18.26
C ALA A 118 -4.44 -3.22 -19.28
N GLY A 119 -3.28 -3.65 -18.79
CA GLY A 119 -2.03 -3.72 -19.55
C GLY A 119 -1.12 -2.50 -19.41
N ASP A 120 -1.58 -1.37 -18.89
CA ASP A 120 -0.69 -0.24 -18.57
C ASP A 120 0.34 -0.63 -17.52
N VAL A 121 1.55 -0.13 -17.66
CA VAL A 121 2.60 -0.27 -16.66
C VAL A 121 2.81 1.08 -16.00
N ILE A 122 2.48 1.19 -14.72
CA ILE A 122 2.70 2.41 -13.93
C ILE A 122 4.09 2.37 -13.35
N ILE A 123 4.88 3.39 -13.64
CA ILE A 123 6.29 3.50 -13.21
C ILE A 123 6.50 4.58 -12.14
N GLU A 124 5.58 5.55 -12.06
CA GLU A 124 5.67 6.66 -11.10
C GLU A 124 4.27 7.07 -10.63
N ILE A 125 4.15 7.45 -9.37
CA ILE A 125 2.97 8.07 -8.76
C ILE A 125 3.43 9.28 -7.93
N ASP A 126 2.93 10.48 -8.24
CA ASP A 126 3.24 11.75 -7.57
C ASP A 126 4.76 11.99 -7.42
N GLY A 127 5.52 11.80 -8.51
CA GLY A 127 6.96 12.01 -8.55
C GLY A 127 7.80 10.90 -7.92
N ASP A 128 7.19 9.87 -7.34
CA ASP A 128 7.90 8.74 -6.74
C ASP A 128 7.85 7.50 -7.62
N ALA A 129 9.02 6.91 -7.90
CA ALA A 129 9.11 5.65 -8.64
C ALA A 129 8.42 4.51 -7.88
N ILE A 130 7.64 3.71 -8.60
CA ILE A 130 6.87 2.59 -8.05
C ILE A 130 7.61 1.29 -8.27
N TYR A 131 7.93 0.59 -7.20
CA TYR A 131 8.67 -0.68 -7.22
C TYR A 131 7.78 -1.89 -6.92
N THR A 132 6.68 -1.70 -6.17
CA THR A 132 5.79 -2.79 -5.75
C THR A 132 4.32 -2.37 -5.78
N GLN A 133 3.42 -3.36 -5.97
CA GLN A 133 1.98 -3.17 -5.83
C GLN A 133 1.59 -2.55 -4.49
N ARG A 134 2.28 -2.99 -3.43
CA ARG A 134 2.06 -2.48 -2.08
C ARG A 134 2.36 -0.99 -1.96
N GLN A 135 3.49 -0.54 -2.52
CA GLN A 135 3.84 0.89 -2.53
C GLN A 135 2.77 1.72 -3.23
N ALA A 136 2.33 1.28 -4.43
CA ALA A 136 1.26 1.95 -5.17
C ALA A 136 -0.03 2.02 -4.35
N ARG A 137 -0.42 0.90 -3.73
CA ARG A 137 -1.63 0.83 -2.89
C ARG A 137 -1.58 1.76 -1.68
N LEU A 138 -0.42 1.83 -1.01
CA LEU A 138 -0.24 2.74 0.13
C LEU A 138 -0.31 4.21 -0.29
N LYS A 139 0.31 4.59 -1.42
CA LYS A 139 0.21 5.95 -1.95
C LYS A 139 -1.22 6.34 -2.28
N VAL A 140 -1.92 5.51 -3.05
CA VAL A 140 -3.34 5.75 -3.38
C VAL A 140 -4.20 5.85 -2.12
N ALA A 141 -4.00 4.98 -1.14
CA ALA A 141 -4.78 5.00 0.10
C ALA A 141 -4.48 6.19 1.02
N ALA A 142 -3.30 6.80 0.88
CA ALA A 142 -2.90 7.99 1.65
C ALA A 142 -3.36 9.31 1.01
N THR A 143 -3.87 9.26 -0.23
CA THR A 143 -4.41 10.45 -0.91
C THR A 143 -5.85 10.68 -0.46
N ASP A 144 -6.20 11.92 -0.13
CA ASP A 144 -7.55 12.27 0.26
C ASP A 144 -8.52 12.15 -0.94
N PRO A 145 -9.76 11.67 -0.72
CA PRO A 145 -10.78 11.68 -1.77
C PRO A 145 -11.05 13.10 -2.27
N GLY A 146 -11.01 13.28 -3.58
CA GLY A 146 -11.11 14.56 -4.26
C GLY A 146 -9.77 15.14 -4.69
N ASP A 147 -8.66 14.65 -4.14
CA ASP A 147 -7.33 15.06 -4.55
C ASP A 147 -6.88 14.36 -5.83
N GLU A 148 -6.01 15.04 -6.56
CA GLU A 148 -5.44 14.55 -7.81
C GLU A 148 -4.20 13.70 -7.55
N ILE A 149 -4.14 12.53 -8.19
CA ILE A 149 -2.96 11.65 -8.23
C ILE A 149 -2.37 11.73 -9.64
N HIS A 150 -1.13 12.14 -9.74
CA HIS A 150 -0.39 12.19 -11.00
C HIS A 150 0.33 10.87 -11.26
N LEU A 151 0.21 10.34 -12.49
CA LEU A 151 0.80 9.05 -12.86
C LEU A 151 1.62 9.16 -14.14
N ILE A 152 2.77 8.49 -14.14
CA ILE A 152 3.54 8.22 -15.34
C ILE A 152 3.51 6.71 -15.59
N GLY A 153 3.20 6.34 -16.81
CA GLY A 153 3.11 4.93 -17.21
C GLY A 153 3.63 4.67 -18.62
N ILE A 154 3.62 3.39 -18.98
CA ILE A 154 3.98 2.91 -20.32
C ILE A 154 2.80 2.10 -20.86
N ARG A 155 2.35 2.45 -22.06
CA ARG A 155 1.32 1.74 -22.83
C ARG A 155 1.85 1.42 -24.21
N ASN A 156 1.86 0.15 -24.59
CA ASN A 156 2.36 -0.32 -25.90
C ASN A 156 3.78 0.19 -26.20
N GLY A 157 4.66 0.24 -25.20
CA GLY A 157 6.04 0.72 -25.32
C GLY A 157 6.21 2.24 -25.37
N THR A 158 5.13 3.00 -25.26
CA THR A 158 5.17 4.48 -25.25
C THR A 158 4.82 5.01 -23.86
N GLN A 159 5.64 5.94 -23.35
CA GLN A 159 5.36 6.61 -22.08
C GLN A 159 4.15 7.53 -22.23
N PHE A 160 3.32 7.59 -21.20
CA PHE A 160 2.20 8.50 -21.05
C PHE A 160 2.16 9.10 -19.65
N GLU A 161 1.47 10.21 -19.52
CA GLU A 161 1.15 10.87 -18.26
C GLU A 161 -0.36 11.02 -18.16
N THR A 162 -0.89 10.89 -16.96
CA THR A 162 -2.29 11.14 -16.67
C THR A 162 -2.48 11.53 -15.23
N SER A 163 -3.60 12.19 -14.94
CA SER A 163 -4.05 12.49 -13.59
C SER A 163 -5.39 11.81 -13.31
N VAL A 164 -5.55 11.37 -12.08
CA VAL A 164 -6.75 10.68 -11.60
C VAL A 164 -7.20 11.34 -10.31
N ILE A 165 -8.47 11.73 -10.23
CA ILE A 165 -9.05 12.22 -8.97
C ILE A 165 -9.39 11.02 -8.10
N ALA A 166 -8.79 10.93 -6.92
CA ALA A 166 -9.07 9.86 -5.98
C ALA A 166 -10.53 9.91 -5.52
N ALA A 167 -11.22 8.77 -5.51
CA ALA A 167 -12.51 8.64 -4.84
C ALA A 167 -12.32 8.11 -3.42
N GLU A 168 -13.37 8.16 -2.61
CA GLU A 168 -13.38 7.45 -1.34
C GLU A 168 -13.55 5.94 -1.58
N ARG A 169 -12.73 5.14 -0.92
CA ARG A 169 -12.90 3.68 -0.94
C ARG A 169 -14.18 3.31 -0.19
N SER A 170 -15.14 2.69 -0.87
CA SER A 170 -16.35 2.20 -0.23
C SER A 170 -16.01 1.15 0.83
N SER A 171 -16.74 1.16 1.94
CA SER A 171 -16.60 0.19 3.03
C SER A 171 -17.23 -1.19 2.71
N SER A 172 -17.76 -1.38 1.50
CA SER A 172 -18.29 -2.68 1.08
C SER A 172 -17.13 -3.64 0.78
N PRO A 173 -17.12 -4.85 1.34
CA PRO A 173 -16.17 -5.87 0.91
C PRO A 173 -16.50 -6.28 -0.53
N ASP A 174 -15.55 -6.12 -1.43
CA ASP A 174 -15.53 -6.79 -2.72
C ASP A 174 -15.08 -8.24 -2.54
#